data_a6266a423d2657af837c95007d98860c
#
_entry.id   a6266a423d2657af837c95007d98860c
#
_cell.length_a   1.000
_cell.length_b   1.000
_cell.length_c   1.000
_cell.angle_alpha   90.00
_cell.angle_beta   90.00
_cell.angle_gamma   90.00
#
_symmetry.space_group_name_H-M   'P 1'
#
loop_
_entity.id
_entity.type
_entity.pdbx_description
1 polymer ?
#
loop_
_entity_poly.entity_id
_entity_poly.type
_entity_poly.pdbx_seq_one_letter_code
_entity_poly.pdbx_strand_id
1 'polypeptide(L)'
;MIKNTHCPSRFFVSLIAAILAAIMLISCSGSVLDGANSTEDELRVIGTIGEYEVCYDELYYLVMACSSIMANKYGDDIWKSEELAAQYDEELKAMVLERITSNYAILLLCEEYGIKNTLSDRDAIKYVNRQIDSVLYAIAINSGIEVSFKETSSGNIKYKYVGDGLERATEIFRKMLEEEHLTERVMRLTLGVEFAFERLSEVLTGEKGEIIFSAEDIEEYMFSDKFIATRHILIQNDKGDSVEENRRIAEDLLAQYKNGEPMDKLLGSKYNEDVSMTSALGYYFTYGEMDKTYEDAAFALKVGEVSDIVETEDGFFIIERLEKSSTYMLGNLESFANQITYALINQKVRDFQSTLSLSMSEFGNSVEFYKIPLNEVASNEKTDK
;
A
#
# COMPACT_ATOMS: atom_id res chain seq x y z
N MET A 1 2.41 24.37 -5.64
CA MET A 1 1.77 23.29 -4.86
C MET A 1 1.73 22.07 -5.77
N ILE A 2 2.77 21.27 -5.74
CA ILE A 2 2.82 20.00 -6.45
C ILE A 2 2.28 18.97 -5.47
N LYS A 3 1.11 18.39 -5.78
CA LYS A 3 0.57 17.27 -5.01
C LYS A 3 1.51 16.09 -5.22
N ASN A 4 2.17 15.65 -4.15
CA ASN A 4 2.87 14.38 -4.12
C ASN A 4 1.86 13.27 -4.42
N THR A 5 1.96 12.68 -5.58
CA THR A 5 1.20 11.49 -5.96
C THR A 5 2.18 10.37 -6.21
N HIS A 6 1.93 9.29 -5.51
CA HIS A 6 2.37 7.91 -5.73
C HIS A 6 3.74 7.50 -5.18
N CYS A 7 3.67 7.01 -3.93
CA CYS A 7 4.49 5.91 -3.45
C CYS A 7 3.59 4.64 -3.50
N PRO A 8 4.05 3.47 -3.98
CA PRO A 8 3.20 2.26 -4.09
C PRO A 8 2.68 1.74 -2.75
N SER A 9 3.37 2.03 -1.63
CA SER A 9 2.84 1.81 -0.27
C SER A 9 1.56 2.64 0.00
N ARG A 10 1.24 3.64 -0.85
CA ARG A 10 0.03 4.45 -0.79
C ARG A 10 -1.18 3.81 -1.48
N PHE A 11 -1.04 2.75 -2.26
CA PHE A 11 -2.21 2.04 -2.80
C PHE A 11 -3.02 1.40 -1.68
N PHE A 12 -2.37 0.81 -0.67
CA PHE A 12 -3.04 0.36 0.55
C PHE A 12 -3.67 1.52 1.34
N VAL A 13 -2.95 2.65 1.45
CA VAL A 13 -3.42 3.86 2.13
C VAL A 13 -4.48 4.60 1.32
N SER A 14 -4.46 4.57 -0.03
CA SER A 14 -5.40 5.34 -0.83
C SER A 14 -6.78 4.72 -0.94
N LEU A 15 -6.90 3.39 -0.95
CA LEU A 15 -8.20 2.73 -0.90
C LEU A 15 -8.85 2.93 0.48
N ILE A 16 -8.07 2.77 1.55
CA ILE A 16 -8.52 3.04 2.92
C ILE A 16 -8.70 4.55 3.14
N ALA A 17 -7.83 5.42 2.61
CA ALA A 17 -7.97 6.86 2.72
C ALA A 17 -9.20 7.43 1.98
N ALA A 18 -9.70 6.75 0.95
CA ALA A 18 -10.99 7.09 0.32
C ALA A 18 -12.20 6.70 1.21
N ILE A 19 -11.99 5.77 2.13
CA ILE A 19 -13.01 5.27 3.07
C ILE A 19 -12.91 6.01 4.42
N LEU A 20 -11.78 6.66 4.76
CA LEU A 20 -11.46 7.15 6.10
C LEU A 20 -11.89 8.58 6.36
N ALA A 21 -13.00 8.75 7.02
CA ALA A 21 -13.37 9.90 7.83
C ALA A 21 -14.56 9.63 8.79
N ALA A 22 -14.40 9.39 10.07
CA ALA A 22 -15.23 9.51 11.29
C ALA A 22 -15.75 8.30 12.06
N ILE A 23 -15.68 8.19 13.31
CA ILE A 23 -16.57 8.08 14.49
C ILE A 23 -15.88 7.79 15.79
N MET A 24 -16.34 8.33 16.84
CA MET A 24 -16.11 7.90 18.21
C MET A 24 -17.35 7.26 18.83
N LEU A 25 -17.17 6.19 19.59
CA LEU A 25 -17.57 6.11 21.01
C LEU A 25 -17.25 4.74 21.66
N ILE A 26 -16.45 4.81 22.71
CA ILE A 26 -16.45 4.06 23.98
C ILE A 26 -16.05 2.60 23.95
N SER A 27 -14.84 2.30 24.47
CA SER A 27 -14.66 1.37 25.58
C SER A 27 -13.24 1.43 26.13
N CYS A 28 -13.06 1.46 27.44
CA CYS A 28 -11.79 1.62 28.14
C CYS A 28 -11.25 0.27 28.62
N SER A 29 -11.02 -0.68 27.75
CA SER A 29 -10.18 -1.87 27.95
C SER A 29 -10.44 -2.86 26.81
N GLY A 30 -9.44 -3.10 25.97
CA GLY A 30 -9.62 -4.01 24.84
C GLY A 30 -8.49 -3.89 23.83
N SER A 31 -8.72 -4.40 22.66
CA SER A 31 -7.86 -4.31 21.48
C SER A 31 -8.46 -3.36 20.45
N VAL A 32 -7.67 -2.88 19.48
CA VAL A 32 -8.17 -2.20 18.28
C VAL A 32 -9.14 -3.10 17.49
N LEU A 33 -9.07 -4.41 17.68
CA LEU A 33 -9.93 -5.40 17.03
C LEU A 33 -11.29 -5.59 17.72
N ASP A 34 -11.49 -5.00 18.91
CA ASP A 34 -12.74 -5.14 19.65
C ASP A 34 -13.89 -4.41 18.94
N GLY A 35 -15.06 -5.04 18.97
CA GLY A 35 -16.27 -4.51 18.36
C GLY A 35 -16.45 -4.89 16.87
N ALA A 36 -15.46 -5.51 16.25
CA ALA A 36 -15.62 -6.09 14.92
C ALA A 36 -16.53 -7.33 14.99
N ASN A 37 -17.51 -7.37 14.09
CA ASN A 37 -18.34 -8.56 13.92
C ASN A 37 -17.62 -9.50 12.93
N SER A 38 -17.17 -10.67 13.42
CA SER A 38 -16.53 -11.69 12.60
C SER A 38 -17.16 -13.04 12.88
N THR A 39 -17.27 -13.87 11.86
CA THR A 39 -17.75 -15.25 11.97
C THR A 39 -16.64 -16.17 12.49
N GLU A 40 -17.02 -17.38 12.96
CA GLU A 40 -16.04 -18.38 13.42
C GLU A 40 -15.08 -18.82 12.28
N ASP A 41 -15.59 -18.91 11.05
CA ASP A 41 -14.79 -19.27 9.87
C ASP A 41 -13.79 -18.15 9.51
N GLU A 42 -14.19 -16.88 9.59
CA GLU A 42 -13.30 -15.73 9.34
C GLU A 42 -12.15 -15.65 10.35
N LEU A 43 -12.40 -16.01 11.61
CA LEU A 43 -11.40 -16.00 12.69
C LEU A 43 -10.54 -17.26 12.72
N ARG A 44 -10.70 -18.18 11.78
CA ARG A 44 -9.92 -19.40 11.70
C ARG A 44 -8.45 -19.11 11.44
N VAL A 45 -7.58 -19.56 12.33
CA VAL A 45 -6.14 -19.26 12.28
C VAL A 45 -5.46 -20.03 11.14
N ILE A 46 -4.88 -19.31 10.19
CA ILE A 46 -4.11 -19.88 9.09
C ILE A 46 -2.64 -20.09 9.44
N GLY A 47 -2.13 -19.37 10.44
CA GLY A 47 -0.74 -19.47 10.88
C GLY A 47 -0.37 -18.43 11.92
N THR A 48 0.92 -18.35 12.26
CA THR A 48 1.46 -17.38 13.20
C THR A 48 2.72 -16.71 12.69
N ILE A 49 2.90 -15.44 13.06
CA ILE A 49 4.15 -14.68 12.88
C ILE A 49 4.54 -14.12 14.24
N GLY A 50 5.64 -14.61 14.83
CA GLY A 50 5.96 -14.32 16.23
C GLY A 50 4.82 -14.79 17.15
N GLU A 51 4.30 -13.87 17.98
CA GLU A 51 3.18 -14.14 18.89
C GLU A 51 1.79 -13.84 18.27
N TYR A 52 1.75 -13.34 17.04
CA TYR A 52 0.51 -12.94 16.37
C TYR A 52 -0.11 -14.10 15.57
N GLU A 53 -1.41 -14.29 15.77
CA GLU A 53 -2.22 -15.17 14.95
C GLU A 53 -2.69 -14.43 13.69
N VAL A 54 -2.49 -15.06 12.53
CA VAL A 54 -3.00 -14.60 11.25
C VAL A 54 -4.29 -15.36 10.94
N CYS A 55 -5.39 -14.64 10.71
CA CYS A 55 -6.69 -15.24 10.50
C CYS A 55 -7.06 -15.34 9.01
N TYR A 56 -8.05 -16.18 8.72
CA TYR A 56 -8.48 -16.46 7.35
C TYR A 56 -9.07 -15.22 6.64
N ASP A 57 -9.74 -14.32 7.35
CA ASP A 57 -10.25 -13.09 6.75
C ASP A 57 -9.14 -12.16 6.22
N GLU A 58 -7.98 -12.10 6.89
CA GLU A 58 -6.80 -11.38 6.38
C GLU A 58 -6.29 -12.02 5.08
N LEU A 59 -6.16 -13.35 5.10
CA LEU A 59 -5.76 -14.11 3.93
C LEU A 59 -6.72 -13.87 2.76
N TYR A 60 -8.03 -14.02 3.03
CA TYR A 60 -9.07 -13.88 2.02
C TYR A 60 -9.02 -12.50 1.34
N TYR A 61 -9.02 -11.43 2.16
CA TYR A 61 -8.90 -10.07 1.66
C TYR A 61 -7.65 -9.88 0.79
N LEU A 62 -6.49 -10.32 1.27
CA LEU A 62 -5.24 -10.14 0.55
C LEU A 62 -5.16 -10.99 -0.71
N VAL A 63 -5.73 -12.20 -0.71
CA VAL A 63 -5.86 -13.02 -1.92
C VAL A 63 -6.71 -12.30 -2.96
N MET A 64 -7.86 -11.74 -2.57
CA MET A 64 -8.73 -11.00 -3.50
C MET A 64 -8.05 -9.75 -4.04
N ALA A 65 -7.36 -8.98 -3.18
CA ALA A 65 -6.62 -7.79 -3.60
C ALA A 65 -5.46 -8.14 -4.57
N CYS A 66 -4.66 -9.17 -4.25
CA CYS A 66 -3.57 -9.62 -5.11
C CYS A 66 -4.09 -10.23 -6.42
N SER A 67 -5.20 -10.97 -6.37
CA SER A 67 -5.81 -11.55 -7.58
C SER A 67 -6.30 -10.48 -8.55
N SER A 68 -6.79 -9.35 -8.05
CA SER A 68 -7.17 -8.20 -8.88
C SER A 68 -5.95 -7.55 -9.55
N ILE A 69 -4.83 -7.44 -8.83
CA ILE A 69 -3.56 -6.95 -9.40
C ILE A 69 -3.08 -7.90 -10.51
N MET A 70 -3.13 -9.20 -10.26
CA MET A 70 -2.75 -10.19 -11.26
C MET A 70 -3.70 -10.21 -12.47
N ALA A 71 -5.00 -10.00 -12.26
CA ALA A 71 -5.96 -9.86 -13.35
C ALA A 71 -5.68 -8.62 -14.21
N ASN A 72 -5.28 -7.50 -13.61
CA ASN A 72 -4.81 -6.33 -14.34
C ASN A 72 -3.55 -6.62 -15.16
N LYS A 73 -2.63 -7.45 -14.63
CA LYS A 73 -1.38 -7.82 -15.29
C LYS A 73 -1.56 -8.88 -16.37
N TYR A 74 -2.36 -9.92 -16.15
CA TYR A 74 -2.46 -11.11 -17.01
C TYR A 74 -3.81 -11.26 -17.70
N GLY A 75 -4.75 -10.37 -17.43
CA GLY A 75 -6.14 -10.42 -17.90
C GLY A 75 -7.06 -11.23 -16.97
N ASP A 76 -8.35 -10.85 -16.94
CA ASP A 76 -9.37 -11.46 -16.06
C ASP A 76 -9.58 -12.96 -16.30
N ASP A 77 -9.16 -13.46 -17.46
CA ASP A 77 -9.37 -14.86 -17.84
C ASP A 77 -8.58 -15.84 -16.98
N ILE A 78 -7.52 -15.38 -16.30
CA ILE A 78 -6.69 -16.24 -15.44
C ILE A 78 -7.49 -16.88 -14.29
N TRP A 79 -8.59 -16.27 -13.85
CA TRP A 79 -9.46 -16.78 -12.78
C TRP A 79 -10.72 -17.49 -13.29
N LYS A 80 -10.85 -17.78 -14.61
CA LYS A 80 -12.05 -18.41 -15.19
C LYS A 80 -12.00 -19.94 -15.26
N SER A 81 -10.82 -20.54 -15.10
CA SER A 81 -10.67 -21.99 -15.09
C SER A 81 -9.63 -22.43 -14.06
N GLU A 82 -9.87 -23.61 -13.45
CA GLU A 82 -8.96 -24.16 -12.45
C GLU A 82 -7.56 -24.46 -13.03
N GLU A 83 -7.49 -24.96 -14.28
CA GLU A 83 -6.22 -25.26 -14.95
C GLU A 83 -5.35 -24.00 -15.14
N LEU A 84 -5.98 -22.87 -15.49
CA LEU A 84 -5.28 -21.61 -15.71
C LEU A 84 -4.92 -20.95 -14.37
N ALA A 85 -5.88 -20.84 -13.43
CA ALA A 85 -5.65 -20.25 -12.13
C ALA A 85 -4.52 -20.94 -11.33
N ALA A 86 -4.45 -22.26 -11.39
CA ALA A 86 -3.41 -23.04 -10.70
C ALA A 86 -1.98 -22.70 -11.20
N GLN A 87 -1.82 -22.20 -12.42
CA GLN A 87 -0.50 -21.81 -12.94
C GLN A 87 0.05 -20.55 -12.25
N TYR A 88 -0.83 -19.73 -11.67
CA TYR A 88 -0.48 -18.48 -10.99
C TYR A 88 -0.47 -18.60 -9.45
N ASP A 89 -0.71 -19.81 -8.90
CA ASP A 89 -0.85 -19.98 -7.44
C ASP A 89 0.42 -19.62 -6.67
N GLU A 90 1.59 -19.94 -7.18
CA GLU A 90 2.87 -19.63 -6.51
C GLU A 90 3.16 -18.11 -6.50
N GLU A 91 2.87 -17.40 -7.59
CA GLU A 91 3.00 -15.94 -7.65
C GLU A 91 1.99 -15.27 -6.71
N LEU A 92 0.73 -15.70 -6.75
CA LEU A 92 -0.31 -15.20 -5.84
C LEU A 92 0.07 -15.42 -4.37
N LYS A 93 0.55 -16.60 -4.01
CA LYS A 93 1.02 -16.91 -2.65
C LYS A 93 2.16 -15.99 -2.24
N ALA A 94 3.16 -15.80 -3.10
CA ALA A 94 4.31 -14.95 -2.80
C ALA A 94 3.85 -13.52 -2.49
N MET A 95 2.99 -12.94 -3.32
CA MET A 95 2.44 -11.60 -3.13
C MET A 95 1.64 -11.48 -1.83
N VAL A 96 0.78 -12.46 -1.55
CA VAL A 96 -0.05 -12.46 -0.33
C VAL A 96 0.80 -12.58 0.92
N LEU A 97 1.76 -13.52 0.94
CA LEU A 97 2.62 -13.74 2.10
C LEU A 97 3.54 -12.55 2.37
N GLU A 98 4.01 -11.87 1.33
CA GLU A 98 4.76 -10.63 1.47
C GLU A 98 3.93 -9.55 2.17
N ARG A 99 2.68 -9.35 1.76
CA ARG A 99 1.78 -8.35 2.37
C ARG A 99 1.43 -8.69 3.82
N ILE A 100 1.15 -9.97 4.11
CA ILE A 100 0.92 -10.42 5.49
C ILE A 100 2.15 -10.10 6.34
N THR A 101 3.33 -10.56 5.92
CA THR A 101 4.55 -10.37 6.71
C THR A 101 4.93 -8.92 6.91
N SER A 102 4.61 -8.03 5.96
CA SER A 102 4.84 -6.58 6.08
C SER A 102 4.08 -5.95 7.25
N ASN A 103 2.79 -6.29 7.41
CA ASN A 103 1.98 -5.77 8.51
C ASN A 103 2.56 -6.18 9.87
N TYR A 104 2.90 -7.45 10.02
CA TYR A 104 3.43 -7.99 11.27
C TYR A 104 4.89 -7.59 11.52
N ALA A 105 5.66 -7.28 10.48
CA ALA A 105 7.00 -6.72 10.64
C ALA A 105 6.96 -5.39 11.39
N ILE A 106 6.00 -4.51 11.10
CA ILE A 106 5.83 -3.25 11.80
C ILE A 106 5.51 -3.49 13.29
N LEU A 107 4.57 -4.37 13.59
CA LEU A 107 4.16 -4.68 14.97
C LEU A 107 5.31 -5.27 15.79
N LEU A 108 6.01 -6.27 15.23
CA LEU A 108 7.14 -6.93 15.90
C LEU A 108 8.35 -5.99 16.04
N LEU A 109 8.61 -5.17 15.03
CA LEU A 109 9.68 -4.17 15.12
C LEU A 109 9.37 -3.12 16.20
N CYS A 110 8.10 -2.71 16.35
CA CYS A 110 7.68 -1.88 17.48
C CYS A 110 8.05 -2.50 18.84
N GLU A 111 7.86 -3.81 19.00
CA GLU A 111 8.21 -4.52 20.24
C GLU A 111 9.71 -4.50 20.51
N GLU A 112 10.55 -4.68 19.47
CA GLU A 112 12.01 -4.57 19.60
C GLU A 112 12.46 -3.17 20.07
N TYR A 113 11.75 -2.13 19.65
CA TYR A 113 11.98 -0.74 20.11
C TYR A 113 11.25 -0.40 21.43
N GLY A 114 10.70 -1.39 22.10
CA GLY A 114 10.04 -1.23 23.41
C GLY A 114 8.64 -0.62 23.35
N ILE A 115 8.07 -0.48 22.17
CA ILE A 115 6.66 -0.10 21.94
C ILE A 115 5.83 -1.36 22.10
N LYS A 116 5.25 -1.57 23.29
CA LYS A 116 4.49 -2.78 23.61
C LYS A 116 2.98 -2.59 23.40
N ASN A 117 2.32 -3.72 23.20
CA ASN A 117 0.84 -3.78 23.13
C ASN A 117 0.24 -2.83 22.07
N THR A 118 0.88 -2.68 20.93
CA THR A 118 0.48 -1.74 19.88
C THR A 118 -1.00 -1.84 19.50
N LEU A 119 -1.56 -3.06 19.40
CA LEU A 119 -2.99 -3.28 19.07
C LEU A 119 -3.92 -3.18 20.28
N SER A 120 -3.40 -3.13 21.51
CA SER A 120 -4.18 -2.93 22.75
C SER A 120 -3.87 -1.60 23.45
N ASP A 121 -3.03 -0.76 22.84
CA ASP A 121 -2.75 0.58 23.33
C ASP A 121 -3.99 1.46 23.27
N ARG A 122 -4.24 2.23 24.34
CA ARG A 122 -5.42 3.09 24.45
C ARG A 122 -5.49 4.16 23.36
N ASP A 123 -4.34 4.69 22.94
CA ASP A 123 -4.30 5.74 21.93
C ASP A 123 -4.43 5.15 20.53
N ALA A 124 -3.95 3.92 20.30
CA ALA A 124 -4.24 3.13 19.08
C ALA A 124 -5.74 2.88 18.94
N ILE A 125 -6.40 2.40 20.00
CA ILE A 125 -7.85 2.19 20.00
C ILE A 125 -8.61 3.48 19.69
N LYS A 126 -8.21 4.60 20.30
CA LYS A 126 -8.82 5.89 20.00
C LYS A 126 -8.57 6.37 18.57
N TYR A 127 -7.36 6.13 18.06
CA TYR A 127 -6.99 6.45 16.68
C TYR A 127 -7.90 5.69 15.71
N VAL A 128 -7.93 4.35 15.82
CA VAL A 128 -8.75 3.48 14.97
C VAL A 128 -10.23 3.87 15.04
N ASN A 129 -10.77 4.05 16.24
CA ASN A 129 -12.15 4.46 16.39
C ASN A 129 -12.42 5.84 15.75
N ARG A 130 -11.55 6.83 15.88
CA ARG A 130 -11.69 8.10 15.17
C ARG A 130 -11.72 7.93 13.67
N GLN A 131 -10.87 7.07 13.13
CA GLN A 131 -10.85 6.82 11.71
C GLN A 131 -12.19 6.23 11.24
N ILE A 132 -12.69 5.20 11.87
CA ILE A 132 -14.02 4.64 11.58
C ILE A 132 -15.10 5.69 11.76
N ASP A 133 -15.05 6.56 12.74
CA ASP A 133 -15.98 7.64 12.99
C ASP A 133 -16.02 8.63 11.83
N SER A 134 -14.92 8.92 11.12
CA SER A 134 -14.93 9.77 9.93
C SER A 134 -15.52 9.07 8.70
N VAL A 135 -15.42 7.74 8.55
CA VAL A 135 -16.06 7.02 7.44
C VAL A 135 -17.59 7.15 7.50
N LEU A 136 -18.18 6.78 8.63
CA LEU A 136 -19.62 6.81 8.73
C LEU A 136 -20.18 8.25 8.65
N TYR A 137 -19.43 9.28 9.11
CA TYR A 137 -19.82 10.66 8.87
C TYR A 137 -19.83 11.00 7.37
N ALA A 138 -18.78 10.62 6.64
CA ALA A 138 -18.72 10.85 5.20
C ALA A 138 -19.82 10.06 4.47
N ILE A 139 -20.07 8.82 4.85
CA ILE A 139 -21.18 8.00 4.35
C ILE A 139 -22.52 8.71 4.63
N ALA A 140 -22.73 9.20 5.85
CA ALA A 140 -23.95 9.90 6.22
C ALA A 140 -24.20 11.12 5.32
N ILE A 141 -23.19 11.97 5.15
CA ILE A 141 -23.28 13.14 4.27
C ILE A 141 -23.60 12.75 2.83
N ASN A 142 -22.86 11.80 2.27
CA ASN A 142 -23.02 11.37 0.89
C ASN A 142 -24.37 10.67 0.63
N SER A 143 -24.92 10.02 1.66
CA SER A 143 -26.20 9.32 1.58
C SER A 143 -27.41 10.16 2.01
N GLY A 144 -27.20 11.46 2.30
CA GLY A 144 -28.28 12.36 2.74
C GLY A 144 -28.84 12.01 4.12
N ILE A 145 -28.05 11.33 4.98
CA ILE A 145 -28.40 11.07 6.37
C ILE A 145 -28.10 12.33 7.18
N GLU A 146 -29.08 12.80 7.95
CA GLU A 146 -28.88 13.99 8.77
C GLU A 146 -27.94 13.73 9.92
N VAL A 147 -26.78 14.42 9.90
CA VAL A 147 -25.73 14.32 10.90
C VAL A 147 -25.14 15.71 11.15
N SER A 148 -24.79 15.99 12.37
CA SER A 148 -24.07 17.20 12.78
C SER A 148 -22.81 16.83 13.55
N PHE A 149 -21.84 17.74 13.60
CA PHE A 149 -20.64 17.54 14.41
C PHE A 149 -20.43 18.71 15.36
N LYS A 150 -19.74 18.45 16.44
CA LYS A 150 -19.30 19.46 17.41
C LYS A 150 -17.86 19.18 17.80
N GLU A 151 -17.02 20.17 17.63
CA GLU A 151 -15.68 20.16 18.20
C GLU A 151 -15.73 20.39 19.71
N THR A 152 -15.02 19.53 20.46
CA THR A 152 -14.89 19.68 21.90
C THR A 152 -13.77 20.65 22.25
N SER A 153 -13.74 21.15 23.49
CA SER A 153 -12.67 22.04 23.99
C SER A 153 -11.27 21.41 23.95
N SER A 154 -11.17 20.09 23.78
CA SER A 154 -9.92 19.33 23.60
C SER A 154 -9.59 19.05 22.13
N GLY A 155 -10.29 19.69 21.16
CA GLY A 155 -10.06 19.49 19.73
C GLY A 155 -10.64 18.20 19.14
N ASN A 156 -11.34 17.38 19.94
CA ASN A 156 -11.97 16.17 19.42
C ASN A 156 -13.32 16.51 18.76
N ILE A 157 -13.60 15.87 17.65
CA ILE A 157 -14.88 15.98 16.95
C ILE A 157 -15.84 14.93 17.49
N LYS A 158 -17.08 15.31 17.77
CA LYS A 158 -18.18 14.41 18.11
C LYS A 158 -19.28 14.57 17.09
N TYR A 159 -19.75 13.46 16.54
CA TYR A 159 -20.85 13.42 15.59
C TYR A 159 -22.16 13.11 16.30
N LYS A 160 -23.25 13.65 15.78
CA LYS A 160 -24.61 13.40 16.28
C LYS A 160 -25.52 13.10 15.08
N TYR A 161 -25.93 11.87 14.99
CA TYR A 161 -26.88 11.39 13.98
C TYR A 161 -28.30 11.62 14.47
N VAL A 162 -29.22 11.84 13.52
CA VAL A 162 -30.64 12.01 13.80
C VAL A 162 -31.37 10.68 13.56
N GLY A 163 -32.20 10.27 14.52
CA GLY A 163 -32.97 9.04 14.44
C GLY A 163 -32.12 7.79 14.33
N ASP A 164 -32.37 6.99 13.30
CA ASP A 164 -31.65 5.75 12.93
C ASP A 164 -30.42 6.01 12.04
N GLY A 165 -30.02 7.27 11.89
CA GLY A 165 -28.98 7.66 10.94
C GLY A 165 -27.64 6.95 11.11
N LEU A 166 -27.22 6.66 12.36
CA LEU A 166 -26.01 5.89 12.62
C LEU A 166 -26.12 4.44 12.14
N GLU A 167 -27.26 3.79 12.41
CA GLU A 167 -27.51 2.40 12.00
C GLU A 167 -27.49 2.28 10.47
N ARG A 168 -28.13 3.20 9.77
CA ARG A 168 -28.14 3.26 8.31
C ARG A 168 -26.75 3.51 7.72
N ALA A 169 -25.97 4.43 8.31
CA ALA A 169 -24.59 4.67 7.88
C ALA A 169 -23.74 3.43 8.10
N THR A 170 -23.90 2.74 9.24
CA THR A 170 -23.19 1.49 9.55
C THR A 170 -23.56 0.35 8.59
N GLU A 171 -24.83 0.25 8.18
CA GLU A 171 -25.25 -0.75 7.20
C GLU A 171 -24.61 -0.51 5.83
N ILE A 172 -24.59 0.74 5.37
CA ILE A 172 -23.91 1.13 4.12
C ILE A 172 -22.41 0.80 4.22
N PHE A 173 -21.78 1.15 5.33
CA PHE A 173 -20.37 0.85 5.58
C PHE A 173 -20.07 -0.64 5.48
N ARG A 174 -20.89 -1.51 6.11
CA ARG A 174 -20.69 -2.96 6.02
C ARG A 174 -20.81 -3.48 4.60
N LYS A 175 -21.76 -2.97 3.83
CA LYS A 175 -21.89 -3.33 2.41
C LYS A 175 -20.68 -2.92 1.59
N MET A 176 -20.13 -1.73 1.85
CA MET A 176 -18.88 -1.28 1.20
C MET A 176 -17.71 -2.21 1.55
N LEU A 177 -17.60 -2.65 2.81
CA LEU A 177 -16.57 -3.61 3.20
C LEU A 177 -16.77 -4.97 2.50
N GLU A 178 -18.02 -5.47 2.42
CA GLU A 178 -18.35 -6.71 1.72
C GLU A 178 -17.99 -6.63 0.23
N GLU A 179 -18.32 -5.53 -0.44
CA GLU A 179 -17.97 -5.29 -1.85
C GLU A 179 -16.45 -5.29 -2.11
N GLU A 180 -15.66 -4.87 -1.12
CA GLU A 180 -14.18 -4.87 -1.17
C GLU A 180 -13.57 -6.14 -0.55
N HIS A 181 -14.37 -7.16 -0.23
CA HIS A 181 -13.94 -8.39 0.44
C HIS A 181 -13.20 -8.16 1.77
N LEU A 182 -13.45 -7.05 2.43
CA LEU A 182 -12.78 -6.59 3.64
C LEU A 182 -13.68 -6.75 4.86
N THR A 183 -13.20 -7.41 5.92
CA THR A 183 -13.90 -7.42 7.20
C THR A 183 -13.59 -6.16 8.03
N GLU A 184 -14.49 -5.78 8.93
CA GLU A 184 -14.21 -4.69 9.88
C GLU A 184 -12.98 -5.00 10.74
N ARG A 185 -12.74 -6.27 11.07
CA ARG A 185 -11.56 -6.71 11.83
C ARG A 185 -10.26 -6.42 11.06
N VAL A 186 -10.19 -6.82 9.80
CA VAL A 186 -8.99 -6.59 8.96
C VAL A 186 -8.75 -5.10 8.74
N MET A 187 -9.81 -4.33 8.51
CA MET A 187 -9.69 -2.87 8.43
C MET A 187 -9.14 -2.27 9.73
N ARG A 188 -9.65 -2.68 10.88
CA ARG A 188 -9.18 -2.22 12.19
C ARG A 188 -7.72 -2.60 12.44
N LEU A 189 -7.32 -3.82 12.04
CA LEU A 189 -5.94 -4.28 12.11
C LEU A 189 -5.04 -3.36 11.27
N THR A 190 -5.40 -3.09 10.02
CA THR A 190 -4.62 -2.22 9.13
C THR A 190 -4.44 -0.81 9.73
N LEU A 191 -5.49 -0.23 10.29
CA LEU A 191 -5.41 1.06 10.98
C LEU A 191 -4.56 1.01 12.25
N GLY A 192 -4.59 -0.12 12.97
CA GLY A 192 -3.72 -0.34 14.13
C GLY A 192 -2.24 -0.45 13.73
N VAL A 193 -1.96 -1.10 12.62
CA VAL A 193 -0.60 -1.19 12.04
C VAL A 193 -0.11 0.19 11.56
N GLU A 194 -0.98 0.99 10.94
CA GLU A 194 -0.66 2.38 10.55
C GLU A 194 -0.27 3.22 11.78
N PHE A 195 -1.07 3.17 12.86
CA PHE A 195 -0.73 3.84 14.11
C PHE A 195 0.57 3.33 14.72
N ALA A 196 0.83 2.01 14.66
CA ALA A 196 2.07 1.42 15.13
C ALA A 196 3.27 1.95 14.35
N PHE A 197 3.14 2.09 13.03
CA PHE A 197 4.18 2.69 12.18
C PHE A 197 4.45 4.16 12.53
N GLU A 198 3.42 4.96 12.82
CA GLU A 198 3.61 6.34 13.30
C GLU A 198 4.42 6.36 14.61
N ARG A 199 4.08 5.49 15.56
CA ARG A 199 4.78 5.37 16.84
C ARG A 199 6.23 4.90 16.67
N LEU A 200 6.46 3.94 15.77
CA LEU A 200 7.80 3.47 15.41
C LEU A 200 8.62 4.61 14.82
N SER A 201 8.03 5.38 13.92
CA SER A 201 8.67 6.54 13.30
C SER A 201 9.07 7.59 14.33
N GLU A 202 8.19 7.91 15.30
CA GLU A 202 8.51 8.83 16.41
C GLU A 202 9.71 8.34 17.25
N VAL A 203 9.80 7.04 17.51
CA VAL A 203 10.91 6.46 18.28
C VAL A 203 12.20 6.48 17.47
N LEU A 204 12.15 6.09 16.20
CA LEU A 204 13.32 6.04 15.32
C LEU A 204 13.90 7.43 15.00
N THR A 205 13.06 8.47 14.99
CA THR A 205 13.47 9.87 14.68
C THR A 205 13.55 10.77 15.90
N GLY A 206 13.22 10.27 17.10
CA GLY A 206 13.28 11.02 18.36
C GLY A 206 14.73 11.27 18.83
N GLU A 207 14.92 12.06 19.89
CA GLU A 207 16.22 12.49 20.43
C GLU A 207 17.26 11.36 20.64
N LYS A 208 16.80 10.13 20.81
CA LYS A 208 17.64 8.93 20.99
C LYS A 208 17.44 7.91 19.86
N GLY A 209 16.77 8.32 18.80
CA GLY A 209 16.50 7.47 17.66
C GLY A 209 17.74 7.18 16.83
N GLU A 210 17.64 6.17 15.98
CA GLU A 210 18.76 5.77 15.09
C GLU A 210 18.76 6.55 13.79
N ILE A 211 17.65 7.21 13.45
CA ILE A 211 17.44 7.94 12.20
C ILE A 211 17.35 9.44 12.53
N ILE A 212 18.49 10.00 12.98
CA ILE A 212 18.62 11.43 13.25
C ILE A 212 19.67 11.97 12.31
N PHE A 213 19.30 12.99 11.53
CA PHE A 213 20.20 13.65 10.61
C PHE A 213 20.25 15.15 10.90
N SER A 214 21.45 15.71 10.98
CA SER A 214 21.66 17.14 10.84
C SER A 214 21.37 17.58 9.39
N ALA A 215 21.26 18.87 9.14
CA ALA A 215 21.10 19.39 7.78
C ALA A 215 22.31 19.00 6.89
N GLU A 216 23.51 18.97 7.48
CA GLU A 216 24.73 18.53 6.80
C GLU A 216 24.67 17.04 6.44
N ASP A 217 24.16 16.16 7.32
CA ASP A 217 24.04 14.72 7.05
C ASP A 217 23.04 14.47 5.90
N ILE A 218 21.91 15.19 5.88
CA ILE A 218 20.93 15.11 4.79
C ILE A 218 21.52 15.60 3.48
N GLU A 219 22.25 16.72 3.50
CA GLU A 219 22.93 17.24 2.31
C GLU A 219 23.95 16.22 1.78
N GLU A 220 24.81 15.65 2.64
CA GLU A 220 25.77 14.59 2.26
C GLU A 220 25.04 13.38 1.67
N TYR A 221 23.93 12.94 2.29
CA TYR A 221 23.14 11.84 1.79
C TYR A 221 22.57 12.13 0.40
N MET A 222 21.99 13.32 0.17
CA MET A 222 21.43 13.72 -1.11
C MET A 222 22.47 13.76 -2.23
N PHE A 223 23.72 14.11 -1.92
CA PHE A 223 24.82 14.12 -2.90
C PHE A 223 25.48 12.75 -3.09
N SER A 224 25.18 11.76 -2.24
CA SER A 224 25.69 10.39 -2.37
C SER A 224 24.99 9.59 -3.47
N ASP A 225 25.52 8.40 -3.79
CA ASP A 225 24.89 7.46 -4.73
C ASP A 225 23.65 6.76 -4.14
N LYS A 226 23.33 7.01 -2.87
CA LYS A 226 22.14 6.46 -2.20
C LYS A 226 20.87 7.24 -2.53
N PHE A 227 20.98 8.44 -3.06
CA PHE A 227 19.88 9.29 -3.49
C PHE A 227 20.06 9.63 -4.96
N ILE A 228 19.07 9.28 -5.77
CA ILE A 228 19.20 9.34 -7.23
C ILE A 228 18.07 10.13 -7.87
N ALA A 229 18.27 10.51 -9.13
CA ALA A 229 17.25 11.10 -9.96
C ALA A 229 17.04 10.23 -11.20
N THR A 230 15.77 9.94 -11.51
CA THR A 230 15.38 9.20 -12.70
C THR A 230 14.18 9.85 -13.37
N ARG A 231 13.99 9.54 -14.63
CA ARG A 231 12.71 9.70 -15.33
C ARG A 231 12.41 8.42 -16.08
N HIS A 232 11.16 8.18 -16.40
CA HIS A 232 10.76 6.94 -17.03
C HIS A 232 9.59 7.10 -18.00
N ILE A 233 9.44 6.13 -18.88
CA ILE A 233 8.20 5.86 -19.61
C ILE A 233 7.52 4.74 -18.85
N LEU A 234 6.22 4.88 -18.60
CA LEU A 234 5.38 3.86 -17.98
C LEU A 234 4.24 3.47 -18.92
N ILE A 235 4.12 2.18 -19.20
CA ILE A 235 2.97 1.56 -19.84
C ILE A 235 2.24 0.73 -18.78
N GLN A 236 1.09 1.21 -18.30
CA GLN A 236 0.34 0.62 -17.19
C GLN A 236 -0.43 -0.64 -17.61
N ASN A 237 -0.60 -1.57 -16.70
CA ASN A 237 -1.37 -2.80 -16.91
C ASN A 237 -2.88 -2.63 -16.74
N ASP A 238 -3.34 -1.51 -16.17
CA ASP A 238 -4.75 -1.27 -15.81
C ASP A 238 -5.58 -0.58 -16.90
N LYS A 239 -5.05 -0.39 -18.12
CA LYS A 239 -5.70 0.37 -19.19
C LYS A 239 -6.52 -0.48 -20.18
N GLY A 240 -6.69 -1.77 -19.90
CA GLY A 240 -7.54 -2.67 -20.69
C GLY A 240 -6.87 -3.29 -21.92
N ASP A 241 -5.62 -2.99 -22.18
CA ASP A 241 -4.79 -3.68 -23.18
C ASP A 241 -4.21 -4.97 -22.55
N SER A 242 -3.90 -5.98 -23.35
CA SER A 242 -3.26 -7.18 -22.82
C SER A 242 -1.82 -6.91 -22.40
N VAL A 243 -1.32 -7.69 -21.44
CA VAL A 243 0.09 -7.61 -20.99
C VAL A 243 1.06 -7.76 -22.15
N GLU A 244 0.75 -8.66 -23.11
CA GLU A 244 1.57 -8.87 -24.30
C GLU A 244 1.59 -7.63 -25.20
N GLU A 245 0.45 -6.94 -25.34
CA GLU A 245 0.39 -5.70 -26.11
C GLU A 245 1.17 -4.59 -25.40
N ASN A 246 1.01 -4.44 -24.08
CA ASN A 246 1.76 -3.47 -23.29
C ASN A 246 3.27 -3.73 -23.35
N ARG A 247 3.68 -4.99 -23.24
CA ARG A 247 5.09 -5.40 -23.42
C ARG A 247 5.59 -5.03 -24.82
N ARG A 248 4.82 -5.31 -25.87
CA ARG A 248 5.17 -4.98 -27.26
C ARG A 248 5.32 -3.48 -27.45
N ILE A 249 4.45 -2.67 -26.85
CA ILE A 249 4.56 -1.21 -26.87
C ILE A 249 5.86 -0.75 -26.20
N ALA A 250 6.20 -1.32 -25.05
CA ALA A 250 7.46 -1.02 -24.36
C ALA A 250 8.69 -1.41 -25.21
N GLU A 251 8.66 -2.59 -25.85
CA GLU A 251 9.71 -3.04 -26.75
C GLU A 251 9.89 -2.11 -27.96
N ASP A 252 8.80 -1.65 -28.57
CA ASP A 252 8.82 -0.71 -29.68
C ASP A 252 9.40 0.65 -29.25
N LEU A 253 9.04 1.17 -28.08
CA LEU A 253 9.58 2.43 -27.56
C LEU A 253 11.07 2.31 -27.23
N LEU A 254 11.47 1.22 -26.58
CA LEU A 254 12.89 0.95 -26.30
C LEU A 254 13.71 0.80 -27.58
N ALA A 255 13.15 0.13 -28.60
CA ALA A 255 13.79 0.02 -29.92
C ALA A 255 13.95 1.38 -30.60
N GLN A 256 12.96 2.28 -30.51
CA GLN A 256 13.06 3.65 -31.02
C GLN A 256 14.20 4.40 -30.31
N TYR A 257 14.30 4.32 -28.96
CA TYR A 257 15.41 4.89 -28.21
C TYR A 257 16.76 4.34 -28.69
N LYS A 258 16.91 3.01 -28.78
CA LYS A 258 18.15 2.35 -29.25
C LYS A 258 18.52 2.73 -30.69
N ASN A 259 17.55 3.15 -31.51
CA ASN A 259 17.76 3.65 -32.84
C ASN A 259 18.03 5.17 -32.92
N GLY A 260 18.17 5.84 -31.78
CA GLY A 260 18.56 7.24 -31.68
C GLY A 260 17.42 8.24 -31.48
N GLU A 261 16.18 7.79 -31.22
CA GLU A 261 15.09 8.70 -30.88
C GLU A 261 15.36 9.26 -29.45
N PRO A 262 15.33 10.58 -29.25
CA PRO A 262 15.58 11.17 -27.93
C PRO A 262 14.52 10.76 -26.89
N MET A 263 14.96 10.51 -25.64
CA MET A 263 14.07 10.15 -24.53
C MET A 263 12.99 11.22 -24.31
N ASP A 264 13.30 12.50 -24.44
CA ASP A 264 12.32 13.60 -24.33
C ASP A 264 11.12 13.46 -25.27
N LYS A 265 11.35 12.95 -26.49
CA LYS A 265 10.27 12.72 -27.45
C LYS A 265 9.43 11.51 -27.05
N LEU A 266 10.06 10.46 -26.54
CA LEU A 266 9.38 9.23 -26.13
C LEU A 266 8.57 9.44 -24.85
N LEU A 267 9.05 10.27 -23.92
CA LEU A 267 8.30 10.70 -22.75
C LEU A 267 7.00 11.45 -23.12
N GLY A 268 7.00 12.19 -24.22
CA GLY A 268 5.81 12.84 -24.78
C GLY A 268 4.91 11.93 -25.61
N SER A 269 5.21 10.63 -25.69
CA SER A 269 4.38 9.65 -26.41
C SER A 269 3.01 9.49 -25.75
N LYS A 270 1.99 9.22 -26.57
CA LYS A 270 0.65 8.87 -26.07
C LYS A 270 0.61 7.57 -25.24
N TYR A 271 1.67 6.77 -25.33
CA TYR A 271 1.81 5.51 -24.61
C TYR A 271 2.46 5.69 -23.23
N ASN A 272 3.06 6.86 -22.94
CA ASN A 272 3.56 7.15 -21.59
C ASN A 272 2.41 7.61 -20.73
N GLU A 273 2.08 6.85 -19.72
CA GLU A 273 0.93 7.10 -18.83
C GLU A 273 1.31 7.84 -17.57
N ASP A 274 2.61 7.92 -17.24
CA ASP A 274 3.08 8.87 -16.23
C ASP A 274 3.36 10.25 -16.85
N VAL A 275 2.29 11.03 -16.97
CA VAL A 275 2.36 12.40 -17.50
C VAL A 275 3.18 13.36 -16.63
N SER A 276 3.49 13.00 -15.40
CA SER A 276 4.33 13.80 -14.50
C SER A 276 5.82 13.72 -14.87
N MET A 277 6.24 12.69 -15.60
CA MET A 277 7.60 12.44 -16.05
C MET A 277 8.10 13.33 -17.19
N THR A 278 7.32 14.28 -17.63
CA THR A 278 7.77 15.28 -18.63
C THR A 278 8.77 16.30 -18.08
N SER A 279 8.99 16.31 -16.76
CA SER A 279 10.00 17.19 -16.13
C SER A 279 11.42 16.71 -16.44
N ALA A 280 12.27 17.64 -16.90
CA ALA A 280 13.72 17.38 -17.04
C ALA A 280 14.43 17.10 -15.71
N LEU A 281 13.80 17.37 -14.57
CA LEU A 281 14.34 17.11 -13.24
C LEU A 281 14.07 15.67 -12.79
N GLY A 282 13.02 15.04 -13.30
CA GLY A 282 12.64 13.68 -12.95
C GLY A 282 12.17 13.51 -11.51
N TYR A 283 12.18 12.27 -11.05
CA TYR A 283 11.95 11.87 -9.66
C TYR A 283 13.27 11.72 -8.92
N TYR A 284 13.32 12.27 -7.70
CA TYR A 284 14.42 12.08 -6.75
C TYR A 284 13.96 11.12 -5.67
N PHE A 285 14.73 10.06 -5.43
CA PHE A 285 14.36 9.05 -4.43
C PHE A 285 15.59 8.28 -3.91
N THR A 286 15.37 7.53 -2.84
CA THR A 286 16.30 6.56 -2.26
C THR A 286 15.64 5.18 -2.16
N TYR A 287 16.41 4.16 -1.78
CA TYR A 287 15.85 2.85 -1.49
C TYR A 287 14.77 2.95 -0.40
N GLY A 288 13.63 2.28 -0.60
CA GLY A 288 12.50 2.26 0.32
C GLY A 288 11.29 3.06 -0.15
N GLU A 289 11.37 3.70 -1.31
CA GLU A 289 10.33 4.61 -1.79
C GLU A 289 9.53 4.07 -2.99
N MET A 290 10.17 3.25 -3.83
CA MET A 290 9.59 2.73 -5.06
C MET A 290 9.43 1.20 -4.99
N ASP A 291 8.81 0.62 -5.99
CA ASP A 291 8.83 -0.83 -6.17
C ASP A 291 10.28 -1.33 -6.22
N LYS A 292 10.55 -2.46 -5.55
CA LYS A 292 11.92 -3.00 -5.43
C LYS A 292 12.55 -3.30 -6.79
N THR A 293 11.77 -3.81 -7.75
CA THR A 293 12.27 -4.14 -9.09
C THR A 293 12.66 -2.87 -9.85
N TYR A 294 11.84 -1.80 -9.70
CA TYR A 294 12.16 -0.48 -10.22
C TYR A 294 13.44 0.08 -9.57
N GLU A 295 13.54 0.04 -8.24
CA GLU A 295 14.70 0.54 -7.49
C GLU A 295 15.98 -0.17 -7.92
N ASP A 296 15.99 -1.50 -7.91
CA ASP A 296 17.15 -2.31 -8.28
C ASP A 296 17.65 -1.98 -9.69
N ALA A 297 16.72 -1.81 -10.65
CA ALA A 297 17.06 -1.41 -12.01
C ALA A 297 17.61 0.03 -12.07
N ALA A 298 16.95 0.98 -11.42
CA ALA A 298 17.33 2.40 -11.44
C ALA A 298 18.71 2.65 -10.79
N PHE A 299 18.98 1.97 -9.65
CA PHE A 299 20.28 2.09 -8.96
C PHE A 299 21.42 1.40 -9.71
N ALA A 300 21.15 0.39 -10.54
CA ALA A 300 22.16 -0.25 -11.37
C ALA A 300 22.63 0.63 -12.56
N LEU A 301 21.82 1.61 -12.97
CA LEU A 301 22.16 2.51 -14.08
C LEU A 301 23.22 3.54 -13.68
N LYS A 302 24.09 3.90 -14.63
CA LYS A 302 24.91 5.11 -14.53
C LYS A 302 24.13 6.33 -15.01
N VAL A 303 24.57 7.51 -14.61
CA VAL A 303 24.02 8.78 -15.10
C VAL A 303 24.03 8.81 -16.64
N GLY A 304 22.87 9.07 -17.22
CA GLY A 304 22.65 9.10 -18.68
C GLY A 304 22.37 7.73 -19.29
N GLU A 305 22.39 6.63 -18.54
CA GLU A 305 21.99 5.31 -19.03
C GLU A 305 20.47 5.13 -18.96
N VAL A 306 19.95 4.32 -19.90
CA VAL A 306 18.55 3.90 -19.96
C VAL A 306 18.50 2.39 -19.75
N SER A 307 17.54 1.94 -18.93
CA SER A 307 17.32 0.53 -18.64
C SER A 307 16.86 -0.28 -19.86
N ASP A 308 16.97 -1.58 -19.79
CA ASP A 308 16.04 -2.46 -20.50
C ASP A 308 14.63 -2.33 -19.89
N ILE A 309 13.65 -3.07 -20.42
CA ILE A 309 12.28 -3.03 -19.88
C ILE A 309 12.29 -3.60 -18.48
N VAL A 310 11.74 -2.84 -17.54
CA VAL A 310 11.55 -3.21 -16.13
C VAL A 310 10.06 -3.49 -15.91
N GLU A 311 9.72 -4.72 -15.56
CA GLU A 311 8.34 -5.14 -15.32
C GLU A 311 8.05 -5.13 -13.82
N THR A 312 6.98 -4.45 -13.44
CA THR A 312 6.47 -4.36 -12.06
C THR A 312 4.97 -4.68 -12.04
N GLU A 313 4.35 -4.63 -10.87
CA GLU A 313 2.89 -4.74 -10.73
C GLU A 313 2.15 -3.62 -11.49
N ASP A 314 2.71 -2.41 -11.54
CA ASP A 314 2.10 -1.25 -12.20
C ASP A 314 2.16 -1.33 -13.74
N GLY A 315 3.15 -2.02 -14.29
CA GLY A 315 3.35 -2.13 -15.73
C GLY A 315 4.81 -2.24 -16.15
N PHE A 316 5.09 -1.74 -17.35
CA PHE A 316 6.41 -1.78 -17.97
C PHE A 316 7.06 -0.42 -17.94
N PHE A 317 8.25 -0.35 -17.36
CA PHE A 317 9.04 0.86 -17.26
C PHE A 317 10.25 0.83 -18.18
N ILE A 318 10.59 1.98 -18.79
CA ILE A 318 11.88 2.27 -19.41
C ILE A 318 12.47 3.45 -18.65
N ILE A 319 13.51 3.21 -17.85
CA ILE A 319 14.03 4.13 -16.86
C ILE A 319 15.31 4.80 -17.38
N GLU A 320 15.40 6.12 -17.30
CA GLU A 320 16.63 6.88 -17.54
C GLU A 320 17.18 7.42 -16.22
N ARG A 321 18.44 7.17 -15.92
CA ARG A 321 19.16 7.76 -14.77
C ARG A 321 19.59 9.17 -15.12
N LEU A 322 19.16 10.16 -14.32
CA LEU A 322 19.50 11.57 -14.52
C LEU A 322 20.67 12.02 -13.67
N GLU A 323 21.34 13.08 -14.14
CA GLU A 323 22.24 13.86 -13.29
C GLU A 323 21.43 14.68 -12.28
N LYS A 324 21.86 14.69 -11.03
CA LYS A 324 21.20 15.41 -9.95
C LYS A 324 21.42 16.92 -10.05
N SER A 325 20.36 17.72 -9.97
CA SER A 325 20.44 19.17 -9.94
C SER A 325 20.70 19.68 -8.52
N SER A 326 21.91 20.14 -8.23
CA SER A 326 22.28 20.70 -6.93
C SER A 326 21.36 21.86 -6.52
N THR A 327 21.02 22.75 -7.45
CA THR A 327 20.12 23.88 -7.19
C THR A 327 18.73 23.41 -6.78
N TYR A 328 18.21 22.37 -7.44
CA TYR A 328 16.90 21.81 -7.11
C TYR A 328 16.93 21.09 -5.77
N MET A 329 17.97 20.30 -5.50
CA MET A 329 18.11 19.58 -4.23
C MET A 329 18.19 20.55 -3.04
N LEU A 330 19.06 21.53 -3.08
CA LEU A 330 19.22 22.51 -2.00
C LEU A 330 17.97 23.40 -1.83
N GLY A 331 17.28 23.71 -2.91
CA GLY A 331 16.00 24.43 -2.86
C GLY A 331 14.84 23.67 -2.23
N ASN A 332 14.96 22.34 -2.07
CA ASN A 332 13.93 21.44 -1.53
C ASN A 332 14.45 20.60 -0.34
N LEU A 333 15.48 21.06 0.36
CA LEU A 333 16.18 20.33 1.41
C LEU A 333 15.24 19.75 2.47
N GLU A 334 14.30 20.54 2.99
CA GLU A 334 13.33 20.08 4.01
C GLU A 334 12.41 18.96 3.47
N SER A 335 11.94 19.09 2.24
CA SER A 335 11.10 18.07 1.61
C SER A 335 11.87 16.76 1.42
N PHE A 336 13.12 16.83 0.95
CA PHE A 336 13.95 15.65 0.78
C PHE A 336 14.40 15.05 2.11
N ALA A 337 14.64 15.87 3.14
CA ALA A 337 14.92 15.36 4.49
C ALA A 337 13.78 14.47 5.00
N ASN A 338 12.54 14.93 4.88
CA ASN A 338 11.36 14.14 5.28
C ASN A 338 11.22 12.87 4.43
N GLN A 339 11.43 12.98 3.13
CA GLN A 339 11.37 11.85 2.19
C GLN A 339 12.42 10.78 2.53
N ILE A 340 13.69 11.18 2.69
CA ILE A 340 14.80 10.28 3.03
C ILE A 340 14.53 9.62 4.39
N THR A 341 14.11 10.38 5.38
CA THR A 341 13.80 9.85 6.72
C THR A 341 12.73 8.76 6.65
N TYR A 342 11.64 9.03 5.93
CA TYR A 342 10.56 8.07 5.75
C TYR A 342 11.02 6.80 5.00
N ALA A 343 11.83 6.96 3.96
CA ALA A 343 12.38 5.86 3.20
C ALA A 343 13.30 4.97 4.04
N LEU A 344 14.11 5.56 4.92
CA LEU A 344 15.00 4.81 5.83
C LEU A 344 14.20 4.02 6.88
N ILE A 345 13.07 4.56 7.36
CA ILE A 345 12.16 3.82 8.23
C ILE A 345 11.57 2.62 7.47
N ASN A 346 11.08 2.83 6.26
CA ASN A 346 10.55 1.76 5.42
C ASN A 346 11.62 0.70 5.11
N GLN A 347 12.84 1.12 4.79
CA GLN A 347 13.93 0.18 4.57
C GLN A 347 14.20 -0.68 5.81
N LYS A 348 14.19 -0.07 7.00
CA LYS A 348 14.37 -0.81 8.26
C LYS A 348 13.25 -1.82 8.50
N VAL A 349 12.01 -1.47 8.17
CA VAL A 349 10.87 -2.40 8.22
C VAL A 349 11.05 -3.54 7.22
N ARG A 350 11.44 -3.26 5.98
CA ARG A 350 11.69 -4.29 4.95
C ARG A 350 12.84 -5.23 5.31
N ASP A 351 13.94 -4.68 5.84
CA ASP A 351 15.08 -5.49 6.29
C ASP A 351 14.64 -6.45 7.40
N PHE A 352 13.85 -5.98 8.36
CA PHE A 352 13.31 -6.80 9.42
C PHE A 352 12.29 -7.82 8.87
N GLN A 353 11.39 -7.41 7.99
CA GLN A 353 10.43 -8.29 7.31
C GLN A 353 11.10 -9.48 6.64
N SER A 354 12.27 -9.26 6.01
CA SER A 354 13.03 -10.31 5.32
C SER A 354 13.48 -11.44 6.26
N THR A 355 13.48 -11.21 7.57
CA THR A 355 13.81 -12.22 8.61
C THR A 355 12.60 -13.00 9.09
N LEU A 356 11.39 -12.57 8.73
CA LEU A 356 10.15 -13.16 9.19
C LEU A 356 9.65 -14.26 8.24
N SER A 357 8.88 -15.18 8.81
CA SER A 357 8.13 -16.17 8.05
C SER A 357 6.81 -16.48 8.74
N LEU A 358 5.77 -16.70 7.95
CA LEU A 358 4.48 -17.20 8.45
C LEU A 358 4.60 -18.71 8.69
N SER A 359 4.45 -19.11 9.96
CA SER A 359 4.34 -20.52 10.34
C SER A 359 2.90 -20.98 10.11
N MET A 360 2.66 -21.67 8.99
CA MET A 360 1.32 -22.10 8.58
C MET A 360 0.76 -23.18 9.51
N SER A 361 -0.50 -23.07 9.87
CA SER A 361 -1.27 -24.12 10.56
C SER A 361 -1.62 -25.27 9.59
N GLU A 362 -2.17 -26.37 10.11
CA GLU A 362 -2.69 -27.47 9.26
C GLU A 362 -3.79 -26.94 8.32
N PHE A 363 -4.67 -26.09 8.82
CA PHE A 363 -5.70 -25.42 8.02
C PHE A 363 -5.08 -24.50 6.97
N GLY A 364 -4.16 -23.62 7.35
CA GLY A 364 -3.50 -22.72 6.41
C GLY A 364 -2.81 -23.46 5.27
N ASN A 365 -2.13 -24.58 5.57
CA ASN A 365 -1.52 -25.43 4.56
C ASN A 365 -2.53 -26.14 3.62
N SER A 366 -3.79 -26.25 4.04
CA SER A 366 -4.85 -26.84 3.22
C SER A 366 -5.55 -25.85 2.28
N VAL A 367 -5.28 -24.55 2.44
CA VAL A 367 -5.89 -23.49 1.61
C VAL A 367 -5.16 -23.41 0.27
N GLU A 368 -5.89 -23.58 -0.81
CA GLU A 368 -5.42 -23.38 -2.18
C GLU A 368 -5.79 -21.95 -2.59
N PHE A 369 -4.81 -21.05 -2.61
CA PHE A 369 -5.04 -19.60 -2.77
C PHE A 369 -5.76 -19.25 -4.07
N TYR A 370 -5.36 -19.88 -5.18
CA TYR A 370 -5.99 -19.66 -6.50
C TYR A 370 -7.48 -20.04 -6.55
N LYS A 371 -7.95 -20.91 -5.64
CA LYS A 371 -9.38 -21.29 -5.58
C LYS A 371 -10.27 -20.21 -5.02
N ILE A 372 -9.72 -19.27 -4.26
CA ILE A 372 -10.50 -18.18 -3.67
C ILE A 372 -11.06 -17.28 -4.79
N PRO A 373 -10.26 -16.62 -5.65
CA PRO A 373 -10.80 -15.82 -6.75
C PRO A 373 -11.56 -16.64 -7.79
N LEU A 374 -11.16 -17.89 -8.06
CA LEU A 374 -11.86 -18.79 -8.96
C LEU A 374 -13.32 -19.04 -8.51
N ASN A 375 -13.53 -19.30 -7.23
CA ASN A 375 -14.86 -19.53 -6.67
C ASN A 375 -15.71 -18.25 -6.67
N GLU A 376 -15.08 -17.09 -6.44
CA GLU A 376 -15.76 -15.79 -6.47
C GLU A 376 -16.30 -15.48 -7.87
N VAL A 377 -15.47 -15.62 -8.91
CA VAL A 377 -15.91 -15.48 -10.31
C VAL A 377 -17.06 -16.41 -10.63
N ALA A 378 -16.96 -17.69 -10.24
CA ALA A 378 -18.00 -18.69 -10.49
C ALA A 378 -19.33 -18.40 -9.74
N SER A 379 -19.27 -17.71 -8.60
CA SER A 379 -20.47 -17.29 -7.84
C SER A 379 -21.16 -16.10 -8.51
N ASN A 380 -20.40 -15.12 -8.98
CA ASN A 380 -20.92 -13.92 -9.64
C ASN A 380 -21.60 -14.25 -10.96
N GLU A 381 -21.07 -15.17 -11.76
CA GLU A 381 -21.72 -15.64 -12.99
C GLU A 381 -23.06 -16.35 -12.78
N LYS A 382 -23.33 -16.87 -11.58
CA LYS A 382 -24.61 -17.50 -11.21
C LYS A 382 -25.67 -16.51 -10.75
N THR A 383 -25.26 -15.38 -10.20
CA THR A 383 -26.18 -14.32 -9.74
C THR A 383 -26.67 -13.44 -10.87
N ASP A 384 -25.96 -13.36 -11.98
CA ASP A 384 -26.34 -12.59 -13.19
C ASP A 384 -27.25 -13.35 -14.16
N LYS A 385 -27.67 -14.57 -13.84
CA LYS A 385 -28.60 -15.41 -14.61
C LYS A 385 -29.94 -15.59 -13.90
#